data_1c132ef4c96075a489a12551db0e3361
#
_entry.id   1c132ef4c96075a489a12551db0e3361
#
_cell.length_a   1.000
_cell.length_b   1.000
_cell.length_c   1.000
_cell.angle_alpha   90.00
_cell.angle_beta   90.00
_cell.angle_gamma   90.00
#
_symmetry.space_group_name_H-M   'P 1'
#
loop_
_entity.id
_entity.type
_entity.pdbx_description
1 polymer ?
#
loop_
_entity_poly.entity_id
_entity_poly.type
_entity_poly.pdbx_seq_one_letter_code
_entity_poly.pdbx_strand_id
1 'polypeptide(L)'
;MAGEKEGDVEMSAVPEGQHQRGESLGQSIRGAAAAVLGAEQMRALEDPSLINSTRGSVLGGSFGSKVHIAGASRSLVSSLRNPEDGSIRENITELHPEDGQADYGPARVSNWWNTSFIIMAEIMGTGILSLPSTMAGLGYILGSVAIVVMAAAVYFQGFLLAKVKNRYYSQALSYGDLAYILNGGAFEKFTRGLLYANWFALLCYYILALTSSLMSAFYFSGPTCFWEWGLIAVACLVPFAQLRTFHAMSFLAMLSTLAIIAAVAIIAAAFITGTTTETYSPATLSVPPQSFLSGYTNIANIIFAFQGQSEFYEMMGEMKNPKKFPLSLGVAQIVMVVMYLFTAVLAYHFGGADVNGFVLYSLPTNRLRTVCALLIAIHIVVAYIITGQPLTYKLHQAMSPRTLHASGAKSALVHLGTTLMILIVGYVVANVIPFFSDMQGIIAALAASAIVFFYPSYFFMSSAKRAGDWAGVPIYEKIYIYFVLVFVFPFCFGVGLAAAIDGIVTSWSGAGQPFACIVSSQL
;
A
#
# COMPACT_ATOMS: atom_id res chain seq x y z
N MET A 1 22.66 9.77 -70.52
CA MET A 1 21.46 9.73 -71.36
C MET A 1 20.38 9.16 -70.48
N ALA A 2 19.62 10.04 -69.91
CA ALA A 2 18.22 10.36 -70.20
C ALA A 2 17.29 9.24 -69.69
N GLY A 3 16.24 9.45 -68.92
CA GLY A 3 15.48 10.66 -68.64
C GLY A 3 14.50 10.37 -67.47
N GLU A 4 14.18 11.44 -66.82
CA GLU A 4 13.15 11.60 -65.82
C GLU A 4 11.76 11.24 -66.35
N LYS A 5 10.92 10.67 -65.49
CA LYS A 5 9.46 10.81 -65.58
C LYS A 5 8.91 11.07 -64.18
N GLU A 6 8.47 12.29 -63.98
CA GLU A 6 7.53 12.71 -62.97
C GLU A 6 6.22 11.93 -63.11
N GLY A 7 5.70 11.43 -61.99
CA GLY A 7 4.37 10.83 -61.87
C GLY A 7 3.57 11.63 -60.85
N ASP A 8 2.60 12.38 -61.32
CA ASP A 8 1.60 13.09 -60.54
C ASP A 8 0.83 12.15 -59.61
N VAL A 9 0.78 12.48 -58.32
CA VAL A 9 -0.09 11.82 -57.37
C VAL A 9 -1.40 12.61 -57.25
N GLU A 10 -2.44 12.10 -57.86
CA GLU A 10 -3.80 12.57 -57.66
C GLU A 10 -4.21 12.51 -56.18
N MET A 11 -4.64 13.65 -55.62
CA MET A 11 -5.30 13.75 -54.33
C MET A 11 -6.70 13.14 -54.47
N SER A 12 -6.93 11.94 -53.96
CA SER A 12 -8.24 11.35 -53.86
C SER A 12 -9.06 12.06 -52.78
N ALA A 13 -10.26 12.47 -53.15
CA ALA A 13 -11.26 13.13 -52.32
C ALA A 13 -11.68 12.28 -51.15
N VAL A 14 -11.77 12.89 -49.94
CA VAL A 14 -12.28 12.30 -48.71
C VAL A 14 -13.78 12.09 -48.87
N PRO A 15 -14.36 10.92 -48.52
CA PRO A 15 -15.81 10.64 -48.65
C PRO A 15 -16.64 11.52 -47.71
N GLU A 16 -17.67 12.16 -48.25
CA GLU A 16 -18.64 13.03 -47.54
C GLU A 16 -19.35 12.41 -46.32
N GLY A 17 -19.26 11.09 -46.12
CA GLY A 17 -19.87 10.38 -44.99
C GLY A 17 -19.26 10.64 -43.60
N GLN A 18 -18.07 11.24 -43.51
CA GLN A 18 -17.44 11.53 -42.21
C GLN A 18 -17.87 12.89 -41.61
N HIS A 19 -18.31 13.84 -42.40
CA HIS A 19 -18.80 15.14 -41.93
C HIS A 19 -20.14 15.04 -41.23
N GLN A 20 -21.07 14.20 -41.74
CA GLN A 20 -22.39 14.00 -41.12
C GLN A 20 -22.35 13.25 -39.79
N ARG A 21 -21.37 12.35 -39.57
CA ARG A 21 -21.17 11.68 -38.27
C ARG A 21 -20.60 12.61 -37.19
N GLY A 22 -19.77 13.56 -37.57
CA GLY A 22 -19.23 14.57 -36.65
C GLY A 22 -20.27 15.55 -36.11
N GLU A 23 -21.21 15.95 -36.98
CA GLU A 23 -22.30 16.86 -36.59
C GLU A 23 -23.37 16.20 -35.74
N SER A 24 -23.72 14.94 -36.00
CA SER A 24 -24.68 14.17 -35.18
C SER A 24 -24.12 13.88 -33.77
N LEU A 25 -22.80 13.60 -33.65
CA LEU A 25 -22.14 13.40 -32.37
C LEU A 25 -22.08 14.72 -31.58
N GLY A 26 -21.80 15.84 -32.26
CA GLY A 26 -21.77 17.16 -31.62
C GLY A 26 -23.17 17.61 -31.12
N GLN A 27 -24.25 17.27 -31.83
CA GLN A 27 -25.61 17.56 -31.38
C GLN A 27 -26.03 16.64 -30.20
N SER A 28 -25.63 15.38 -30.20
CA SER A 28 -25.90 14.45 -29.11
C SER A 28 -25.16 14.87 -27.82
N ILE A 29 -23.92 15.33 -27.92
CA ILE A 29 -23.14 15.84 -26.76
C ILE A 29 -23.75 17.15 -26.23
N ARG A 30 -24.24 18.04 -27.09
CA ARG A 30 -24.92 19.27 -26.68
C ARG A 30 -26.26 18.98 -26.00
N GLY A 31 -27.00 17.98 -26.46
CA GLY A 31 -28.25 17.53 -25.83
C GLY A 31 -28.04 16.94 -24.45
N ALA A 32 -26.97 16.14 -24.26
CA ALA A 32 -26.61 15.56 -22.97
C ALA A 32 -26.08 16.64 -21.98
N ALA A 33 -25.30 17.60 -22.48
CA ALA A 33 -24.81 18.71 -21.66
C ALA A 33 -25.95 19.64 -21.21
N ALA A 34 -26.94 19.89 -22.05
CA ALA A 34 -28.10 20.71 -21.70
C ALA A 34 -29.05 20.06 -20.70
N ALA A 35 -29.08 18.73 -20.64
CA ALA A 35 -29.86 17.99 -19.65
C ALA A 35 -29.22 17.95 -18.26
N VAL A 36 -27.88 18.14 -18.20
CA VAL A 36 -27.09 18.10 -16.95
C VAL A 36 -26.79 19.49 -16.39
N LEU A 37 -26.71 20.50 -17.25
CA LEU A 37 -26.40 21.88 -16.88
C LEU A 37 -27.62 22.75 -17.19
N GLY A 38 -28.19 23.39 -16.19
CA GLY A 38 -29.31 24.30 -16.39
C GLY A 38 -28.97 25.42 -17.41
N ALA A 39 -29.99 25.97 -18.07
CA ALA A 39 -29.85 26.91 -19.19
C ALA A 39 -29.00 28.17 -18.91
N GLU A 40 -28.80 28.55 -17.66
CA GLU A 40 -27.94 29.68 -17.25
C GLU A 40 -26.45 29.33 -17.29
N GLN A 41 -26.08 28.08 -17.03
CA GLN A 41 -24.69 27.63 -17.10
C GLN A 41 -24.21 27.38 -18.53
N MET A 42 -25.11 27.07 -19.45
CA MET A 42 -24.78 26.96 -20.87
C MET A 42 -24.39 28.31 -21.52
N ARG A 43 -24.99 29.42 -21.09
CA ARG A 43 -24.61 30.77 -21.58
C ARG A 43 -23.22 31.20 -21.14
N ALA A 44 -22.73 30.70 -20.02
CA ALA A 44 -21.37 30.96 -19.55
C ALA A 44 -20.30 30.15 -20.30
N LEU A 45 -20.67 29.05 -20.97
CA LEU A 45 -19.76 28.23 -21.78
C LEU A 45 -19.66 28.69 -23.24
N GLU A 46 -20.53 29.60 -23.68
CA GLU A 46 -20.50 30.19 -25.04
C GLU A 46 -19.64 31.45 -25.15
N ASP A 47 -18.97 31.87 -24.07
CA ASP A 47 -18.02 32.99 -24.08
C ASP A 47 -16.75 32.59 -24.86
N PRO A 48 -16.44 33.25 -25.98
CA PRO A 48 -15.28 32.92 -26.83
C PRO A 48 -13.92 33.02 -26.11
N SER A 49 -13.85 33.77 -24.99
CA SER A 49 -12.62 33.90 -24.19
C SER A 49 -12.27 32.66 -23.39
N LEU A 50 -13.27 31.84 -23.01
CA LEU A 50 -13.09 30.59 -22.26
C LEU A 50 -12.77 29.40 -23.17
N ILE A 51 -13.22 29.43 -24.43
CA ILE A 51 -12.97 28.35 -25.43
C ILE A 51 -11.50 28.28 -25.82
N ASN A 52 -10.78 29.40 -25.85
CA ASN A 52 -9.36 29.41 -26.16
C ASN A 52 -8.45 28.95 -25.02
N SER A 53 -8.88 29.03 -23.76
CA SER A 53 -8.12 28.53 -22.61
C SER A 53 -8.22 27.01 -22.43
N THR A 54 -9.32 26.40 -22.91
CA THR A 54 -9.56 24.94 -22.82
C THR A 54 -8.97 24.16 -24.00
N ARG A 55 -8.73 24.77 -25.16
CA ARG A 55 -8.13 24.11 -26.33
C ARG A 55 -6.65 23.74 -26.14
N GLY A 56 -5.93 24.42 -25.24
CA GLY A 56 -4.54 24.10 -24.90
C GLY A 56 -4.36 22.89 -23.98
N SER A 57 -5.40 22.44 -23.29
CA SER A 57 -5.30 21.36 -22.30
C SER A 57 -5.81 20.00 -22.79
N VAL A 58 -6.49 19.94 -23.95
CA VAL A 58 -7.10 18.70 -24.46
C VAL A 58 -6.15 17.85 -25.32
N LEU A 59 -5.05 18.42 -25.81
CA LEU A 59 -4.07 17.70 -26.65
C LEU A 59 -2.80 17.22 -25.92
N GLY A 60 -2.72 17.42 -24.62
CA GLY A 60 -1.59 17.02 -23.75
C GLY A 60 -1.90 15.85 -22.85
N GLY A 61 -2.27 14.70 -23.38
CA GLY A 61 -2.08 13.36 -22.82
C GLY A 61 -2.73 13.01 -21.49
N SER A 62 -3.34 12.01 -21.49
CA SER A 62 -3.52 10.77 -20.70
C SER A 62 -2.94 10.68 -19.26
N PHE A 63 -2.63 11.76 -18.54
CA PHE A 63 -1.97 11.71 -17.22
C PHE A 63 -2.77 12.26 -16.04
N GLY A 64 -4.01 12.70 -16.26
CA GLY A 64 -4.83 13.33 -15.22
C GLY A 64 -5.66 12.40 -14.35
N SER A 65 -5.75 11.10 -14.65
CA SER A 65 -6.82 10.25 -14.10
C SER A 65 -6.66 9.84 -12.62
N LYS A 66 -5.45 9.70 -12.10
CA LYS A 66 -5.27 9.33 -10.67
C LYS A 66 -5.44 10.49 -9.69
N VAL A 67 -5.24 11.70 -10.17
CA VAL A 67 -5.31 12.91 -9.35
C VAL A 67 -6.76 13.38 -9.13
N HIS A 68 -7.67 13.07 -10.04
CA HIS A 68 -9.09 13.37 -9.91
C HIS A 68 -9.83 12.52 -8.86
N ILE A 69 -9.27 11.39 -8.39
CA ILE A 69 -9.98 10.42 -7.54
C ILE A 69 -10.43 11.03 -6.22
N ALA A 70 -9.64 11.84 -5.56
CA ALA A 70 -10.04 12.43 -4.28
C ALA A 70 -11.01 13.63 -4.42
N GLY A 71 -10.96 14.32 -5.55
CA GLY A 71 -11.93 15.36 -5.91
C GLY A 71 -13.22 14.75 -6.47
N ALA A 72 -13.11 13.68 -7.28
CA ALA A 72 -14.24 12.98 -7.87
C ALA A 72 -15.08 12.22 -6.83
N SER A 73 -14.46 11.66 -5.78
CA SER A 73 -15.22 11.01 -4.72
C SER A 73 -16.13 12.00 -3.97
N ARG A 74 -15.67 13.23 -3.75
CA ARG A 74 -16.52 14.28 -3.16
C ARG A 74 -17.64 14.74 -4.10
N SER A 75 -17.39 14.85 -5.40
CA SER A 75 -18.42 15.20 -6.38
C SER A 75 -19.41 14.05 -6.62
N LEU A 76 -18.94 12.81 -6.61
CA LEU A 76 -19.79 11.62 -6.69
C LEU A 76 -20.70 11.52 -5.46
N VAL A 77 -20.15 11.70 -4.28
CA VAL A 77 -20.92 11.71 -3.03
C VAL A 77 -21.88 12.90 -2.94
N SER A 78 -21.50 14.08 -3.46
CA SER A 78 -22.41 15.21 -3.53
C SER A 78 -23.55 15.00 -4.53
N SER A 79 -23.31 14.24 -5.61
CA SER A 79 -24.37 13.89 -6.58
C SER A 79 -25.32 12.80 -6.07
N LEU A 80 -24.90 12.03 -5.06
CA LEU A 80 -25.73 11.01 -4.40
C LEU A 80 -26.59 11.57 -3.26
N ARG A 81 -26.44 12.87 -2.91
CA ARG A 81 -27.29 13.54 -1.92
C ARG A 81 -28.59 14.01 -2.55
N ASN A 82 -29.71 13.76 -1.87
CA ASN A 82 -30.96 14.43 -2.19
C ASN A 82 -30.81 15.93 -1.93
N PRO A 83 -31.18 16.81 -2.89
CA PRO A 83 -31.06 18.26 -2.71
C PRO A 83 -32.02 18.82 -1.64
N GLU A 84 -33.08 18.09 -1.28
CA GLU A 84 -34.14 18.58 -0.40
C GLU A 84 -33.91 18.26 1.08
N ASP A 85 -33.29 17.14 1.43
CA ASP A 85 -33.11 16.70 2.83
C ASP A 85 -31.68 16.32 3.22
N GLY A 86 -30.76 16.34 2.26
CA GLY A 86 -29.36 15.97 2.50
C GLY A 86 -29.13 14.48 2.73
N SER A 87 -30.16 13.63 2.63
CA SER A 87 -30.07 12.18 2.73
C SER A 87 -29.39 11.58 1.51
N ILE A 88 -28.75 10.42 1.67
CA ILE A 88 -28.17 9.67 0.55
C ILE A 88 -29.31 8.90 -0.12
N ARG A 89 -29.45 9.02 -1.45
CA ARG A 89 -30.46 8.29 -2.22
C ARG A 89 -30.34 6.80 -1.93
N GLU A 90 -31.42 6.20 -1.43
CA GLU A 90 -31.48 4.77 -1.05
C GLU A 90 -31.34 3.80 -2.23
N ASN A 91 -31.60 4.25 -3.47
CA ASN A 91 -31.54 3.42 -4.67
C ASN A 91 -30.20 3.51 -5.41
N ILE A 92 -29.09 3.23 -4.71
CA ILE A 92 -27.76 3.15 -5.34
C ILE A 92 -27.58 1.85 -6.17
N THR A 93 -28.50 0.90 -6.04
CA THR A 93 -28.48 -0.40 -6.72
C THR A 93 -28.76 -0.34 -8.25
N GLU A 94 -29.26 0.77 -8.79
CA GLU A 94 -29.66 0.87 -10.20
C GLU A 94 -28.66 1.58 -11.12
N LEU A 95 -27.48 1.97 -10.61
CA LEU A 95 -26.44 2.54 -11.48
C LEU A 95 -25.64 1.42 -12.15
N HIS A 96 -26.27 0.76 -13.14
CA HIS A 96 -25.57 -0.18 -14.01
C HIS A 96 -24.65 0.55 -15.01
N PRO A 97 -23.43 0.02 -15.28
CA PRO A 97 -22.47 0.63 -16.20
C PRO A 97 -22.88 0.63 -17.68
N GLU A 98 -24.04 0.06 -18.02
CA GLU A 98 -24.49 -0.07 -19.41
C GLU A 98 -25.05 1.22 -20.03
N ASP A 99 -25.32 2.25 -19.21
CA ASP A 99 -25.95 3.48 -19.67
C ASP A 99 -24.99 4.67 -19.88
N GLY A 100 -23.80 4.46 -20.41
CA GLY A 100 -22.97 5.57 -20.95
C GLY A 100 -22.51 6.62 -19.93
N GLN A 101 -22.60 6.36 -18.62
CA GLN A 101 -22.06 7.24 -17.59
C GLN A 101 -20.53 7.17 -17.56
N ALA A 102 -19.89 8.33 -17.60
CA ALA A 102 -18.45 8.45 -17.52
C ALA A 102 -17.89 7.67 -16.32
N ASP A 103 -17.02 6.71 -16.57
CA ASP A 103 -16.32 5.92 -15.55
C ASP A 103 -15.33 6.86 -14.81
N TYR A 104 -15.75 7.42 -13.69
CA TYR A 104 -14.95 8.35 -12.88
C TYR A 104 -13.84 7.66 -12.06
N GLY A 105 -13.59 6.37 -12.32
CA GLY A 105 -12.54 5.59 -11.67
C GLY A 105 -11.19 5.66 -12.37
N PRO A 106 -10.13 5.07 -11.78
CA PRO A 106 -8.86 4.88 -12.47
C PRO A 106 -9.04 3.96 -13.67
N ALA A 107 -8.20 4.15 -14.71
CA ALA A 107 -8.24 3.30 -15.91
C ALA A 107 -8.11 1.82 -15.52
N ARG A 108 -9.06 0.98 -15.93
CA ARG A 108 -9.09 -0.45 -15.64
C ARG A 108 -8.14 -1.21 -16.56
N VAL A 109 -6.86 -1.21 -16.21
CA VAL A 109 -5.79 -1.80 -17.02
C VAL A 109 -5.26 -3.12 -16.49
N SER A 110 -5.44 -3.41 -15.18
CA SER A 110 -4.84 -4.56 -14.52
C SER A 110 -5.65 -5.85 -14.70
N ASN A 111 -4.97 -6.92 -15.12
CA ASN A 111 -5.52 -8.26 -15.11
C ASN A 111 -5.35 -8.89 -13.72
N TRP A 112 -6.11 -9.96 -13.40
CA TRP A 112 -5.99 -10.69 -12.13
C TRP A 112 -4.55 -11.13 -11.84
N TRP A 113 -3.81 -11.54 -12.86
CA TRP A 113 -2.41 -11.95 -12.75
C TRP A 113 -1.49 -10.78 -12.33
N ASN A 114 -1.60 -9.63 -13.02
CA ASN A 114 -0.85 -8.44 -12.65
C ASN A 114 -1.20 -7.97 -11.23
N THR A 115 -2.48 -8.04 -10.87
CA THR A 115 -2.93 -7.70 -9.51
C THR A 115 -2.32 -8.63 -8.47
N SER A 116 -2.16 -9.94 -8.75
CA SER A 116 -1.46 -10.87 -7.85
C SER A 116 -0.01 -10.44 -7.59
N PHE A 117 0.72 -10.01 -8.63
CA PHE A 117 2.08 -9.49 -8.47
C PHE A 117 2.12 -8.18 -7.68
N ILE A 118 1.15 -7.27 -7.92
CA ILE A 118 1.08 -6.01 -7.17
C ILE A 118 0.82 -6.29 -5.69
N ILE A 119 -0.10 -7.22 -5.36
CA ILE A 119 -0.37 -7.64 -3.99
C ILE A 119 0.90 -8.22 -3.35
N MET A 120 1.61 -9.09 -4.04
CA MET A 120 2.87 -9.66 -3.54
C MET A 120 3.94 -8.59 -3.34
N ALA A 121 4.08 -7.65 -4.28
CA ALA A 121 5.07 -6.57 -4.19
C ALA A 121 4.80 -5.64 -3.00
N GLU A 122 3.53 -5.41 -2.67
CA GLU A 122 3.13 -4.54 -1.56
C GLU A 122 3.26 -5.25 -0.21
N ILE A 123 2.76 -6.50 -0.11
CA ILE A 123 2.70 -7.22 1.17
C ILE A 123 4.00 -7.97 1.46
N MET A 124 4.57 -8.69 0.47
CA MET A 124 5.80 -9.46 0.63
C MET A 124 7.03 -8.53 0.64
N GLY A 125 7.02 -7.60 1.57
CA GLY A 125 8.07 -6.63 1.75
C GLY A 125 9.08 -7.03 2.81
N THR A 126 9.56 -6.02 3.52
CA THR A 126 10.52 -6.18 4.60
C THR A 126 10.01 -7.00 5.80
N GLY A 127 8.69 -7.22 5.91
CA GLY A 127 8.11 -8.07 6.95
C GLY A 127 8.65 -9.50 6.98
N ILE A 128 9.01 -10.07 5.81
CA ILE A 128 9.59 -11.42 5.73
C ILE A 128 10.93 -11.54 6.48
N LEU A 129 11.65 -10.42 6.65
CA LEU A 129 12.99 -10.41 7.24
C LEU A 129 12.97 -10.57 8.77
N SER A 130 11.81 -10.33 9.43
CA SER A 130 11.63 -10.55 10.87
C SER A 130 11.00 -11.91 11.22
N LEU A 131 10.45 -12.63 10.22
CA LEU A 131 9.80 -13.91 10.50
C LEU A 131 10.74 -15.00 11.07
N PRO A 132 12.04 -15.06 10.73
CA PRO A 132 12.97 -15.95 11.40
C PRO A 132 13.07 -15.74 12.91
N SER A 133 13.22 -14.51 13.37
CA SER A 133 13.26 -14.19 14.81
C SER A 133 11.90 -14.39 15.48
N THR A 134 10.81 -14.12 14.77
CA THR A 134 9.44 -14.45 15.19
C THR A 134 9.28 -15.96 15.40
N MET A 135 9.82 -16.78 14.49
CA MET A 135 9.84 -18.24 14.63
C MET A 135 10.71 -18.66 15.82
N ALA A 136 11.84 -18.01 16.03
CA ALA A 136 12.70 -18.25 17.20
C ALA A 136 11.99 -17.96 18.54
N GLY A 137 11.12 -16.95 18.57
CA GLY A 137 10.32 -16.63 19.76
C GLY A 137 9.11 -17.51 20.01
N LEU A 138 8.62 -18.26 18.99
CA LEU A 138 7.41 -19.09 19.07
C LEU A 138 7.68 -20.60 18.97
N GLY A 139 8.82 -20.99 18.40
CA GLY A 139 9.12 -22.35 18.00
C GLY A 139 8.42 -22.78 16.70
N TYR A 140 8.80 -23.95 16.18
CA TYR A 140 8.29 -24.44 14.90
C TYR A 140 6.78 -24.58 14.84
N ILE A 141 6.18 -25.17 15.88
CA ILE A 141 4.75 -25.51 15.86
C ILE A 141 3.91 -24.22 15.89
N LEU A 142 4.07 -23.41 16.93
CA LEU A 142 3.24 -22.22 17.12
C LEU A 142 3.52 -21.17 16.03
N GLY A 143 4.79 -20.96 15.65
CA GLY A 143 5.16 -20.02 14.59
C GLY A 143 4.58 -20.40 13.24
N SER A 144 4.70 -21.67 12.83
CA SER A 144 4.14 -22.15 11.55
C SER A 144 2.61 -22.08 11.53
N VAL A 145 1.95 -22.52 12.61
CA VAL A 145 0.49 -22.44 12.73
C VAL A 145 0.01 -20.99 12.70
N ALA A 146 0.70 -20.07 13.39
CA ALA A 146 0.35 -18.66 13.42
C ALA A 146 0.45 -18.02 12.01
N ILE A 147 1.50 -18.32 11.24
CA ILE A 147 1.65 -17.84 9.85
C ILE A 147 0.48 -18.33 8.98
N VAL A 148 0.14 -19.63 9.03
CA VAL A 148 -0.94 -20.20 8.22
C VAL A 148 -2.32 -19.65 8.61
N VAL A 149 -2.59 -19.58 9.91
CA VAL A 149 -3.86 -19.04 10.44
C VAL A 149 -4.01 -17.56 10.08
N MET A 150 -2.93 -16.78 10.21
CA MET A 150 -2.95 -15.37 9.84
C MET A 150 -3.20 -15.18 8.34
N ALA A 151 -2.55 -15.97 7.49
CA ALA A 151 -2.78 -15.94 6.05
C ALA A 151 -4.24 -16.24 5.70
N ALA A 152 -4.83 -17.26 6.32
CA ALA A 152 -6.24 -17.60 6.11
C ALA A 152 -7.18 -16.47 6.58
N ALA A 153 -6.90 -15.86 7.75
CA ALA A 153 -7.67 -14.74 8.27
C ALA A 153 -7.59 -13.51 7.34
N VAL A 154 -6.40 -13.14 6.90
CA VAL A 154 -6.17 -12.01 5.99
C VAL A 154 -6.82 -12.24 4.62
N TYR A 155 -6.72 -13.46 4.07
CA TYR A 155 -7.43 -13.83 2.85
C TYR A 155 -8.95 -13.64 3.00
N PHE A 156 -9.52 -14.13 4.10
CA PHE A 156 -10.95 -14.00 4.33
C PHE A 156 -11.40 -12.54 4.49
N GLN A 157 -10.60 -11.70 5.17
CA GLN A 157 -10.86 -10.26 5.26
C GLN A 157 -10.83 -9.57 3.90
N GLY A 158 -9.85 -9.88 3.05
CA GLY A 158 -9.81 -9.38 1.67
C GLY A 158 -10.98 -9.87 0.81
N PHE A 159 -11.44 -11.10 1.04
CA PHE A 159 -12.64 -11.64 0.40
C PHE A 159 -13.91 -10.88 0.82
N LEU A 160 -14.06 -10.52 2.10
CA LEU A 160 -15.16 -9.66 2.56
C LEU A 160 -15.14 -8.30 1.88
N LEU A 161 -13.96 -7.66 1.75
CA LEU A 161 -13.81 -6.40 1.00
C LEU A 161 -14.22 -6.54 -0.46
N ALA A 162 -13.81 -7.64 -1.11
CA ALA A 162 -14.22 -7.92 -2.48
C ALA A 162 -15.74 -8.10 -2.62
N LYS A 163 -16.39 -8.74 -1.64
CA LYS A 163 -17.85 -8.82 -1.59
C LYS A 163 -18.49 -7.44 -1.47
N VAL A 164 -17.97 -6.57 -0.61
CA VAL A 164 -18.47 -5.19 -0.47
C VAL A 164 -18.36 -4.44 -1.79
N LYS A 165 -17.19 -4.47 -2.42
CA LYS A 165 -16.91 -3.80 -3.71
C LYS A 165 -17.82 -4.30 -4.83
N ASN A 166 -17.96 -5.63 -4.96
CA ASN A 166 -18.64 -6.22 -6.10
C ASN A 166 -20.16 -6.31 -5.93
N ARG A 167 -20.69 -6.29 -4.71
CA ARG A 167 -22.12 -6.50 -4.45
C ARG A 167 -22.85 -5.24 -4.01
N TYR A 168 -22.19 -4.37 -3.22
CA TYR A 168 -22.88 -3.25 -2.56
C TYR A 168 -22.42 -1.89 -3.09
N TYR A 169 -21.10 -1.63 -3.19
CA TYR A 169 -20.56 -0.30 -3.48
C TYR A 169 -19.43 -0.35 -4.51
N SER A 170 -19.77 -0.67 -5.77
CA SER A 170 -18.82 -0.79 -6.88
C SER A 170 -18.08 0.52 -7.17
N GLN A 171 -18.70 1.66 -6.89
CA GLN A 171 -18.16 3.01 -7.08
C GLN A 171 -17.15 3.44 -6.01
N ALA A 172 -17.13 2.81 -4.82
CA ALA A 172 -16.16 3.14 -3.79
C ALA A 172 -14.74 2.78 -4.23
N LEU A 173 -13.80 3.70 -4.12
CA LEU A 173 -12.41 3.54 -4.56
C LEU A 173 -11.43 3.41 -3.40
N SER A 174 -11.85 3.72 -2.18
CA SER A 174 -11.00 3.68 -0.98
C SER A 174 -11.80 3.32 0.28
N TYR A 175 -11.09 2.96 1.35
CA TYR A 175 -11.68 2.81 2.68
C TYR A 175 -12.39 4.09 3.15
N GLY A 176 -11.84 5.27 2.84
CA GLY A 176 -12.43 6.54 3.19
C GLY A 176 -13.79 6.76 2.52
N ASP A 177 -13.95 6.35 1.26
CA ASP A 177 -15.22 6.46 0.54
C ASP A 177 -16.27 5.57 1.18
N LEU A 178 -15.92 4.32 1.52
CA LEU A 178 -16.81 3.43 2.23
C LEU A 178 -17.19 3.94 3.62
N ALA A 179 -16.23 4.46 4.35
CA ALA A 179 -16.47 5.04 5.67
C ALA A 179 -17.47 6.20 5.59
N TYR A 180 -17.34 7.05 4.55
CA TYR A 180 -18.31 8.13 4.29
C TYR A 180 -19.70 7.59 3.97
N ILE A 181 -19.80 6.67 3.01
CA ILE A 181 -21.06 6.08 2.57
C ILE A 181 -21.78 5.42 3.76
N LEU A 182 -21.04 4.70 4.61
CA LEU A 182 -21.63 3.95 5.71
C LEU A 182 -21.94 4.78 6.96
N ASN A 183 -21.11 5.75 7.32
CA ASN A 183 -21.24 6.44 8.61
C ASN A 183 -21.05 7.97 8.55
N GLY A 184 -20.94 8.51 7.33
CA GLY A 184 -20.82 9.97 7.13
C GLY A 184 -19.41 10.53 7.39
N GLY A 185 -19.32 11.87 7.36
CA GLY A 185 -18.04 12.58 7.27
C GLY A 185 -17.13 12.48 8.51
N ALA A 186 -17.67 12.29 9.70
CA ALA A 186 -16.84 12.13 10.90
C ALA A 186 -16.06 10.83 10.86
N PHE A 187 -16.71 9.72 10.50
CA PHE A 187 -16.09 8.41 10.39
C PHE A 187 -15.13 8.34 9.19
N GLU A 188 -15.45 9.01 8.08
CA GLU A 188 -14.53 9.20 6.95
C GLU A 188 -13.21 9.85 7.41
N LYS A 189 -13.31 10.98 8.11
CA LYS A 189 -12.12 11.72 8.58
C LYS A 189 -11.25 10.87 9.50
N PHE A 190 -11.89 10.13 10.43
CA PHE A 190 -11.19 9.21 11.32
C PHE A 190 -10.50 8.09 10.52
N THR A 191 -11.22 7.43 9.61
CA THR A 191 -10.67 6.36 8.75
C THR A 191 -9.50 6.85 7.90
N ARG A 192 -9.63 8.02 7.24
CA ARG A 192 -8.54 8.60 6.45
C ARG A 192 -7.35 8.99 7.33
N GLY A 193 -7.61 9.54 8.52
CA GLY A 193 -6.56 9.87 9.49
C GLY A 193 -5.75 8.63 9.89
N LEU A 194 -6.44 7.52 10.17
CA LEU A 194 -5.78 6.25 10.50
C LEU A 194 -4.95 5.69 9.34
N LEU A 195 -5.49 5.76 8.10
CA LEU A 195 -4.74 5.34 6.90
C LEU A 195 -3.47 6.19 6.70
N TYR A 196 -3.57 7.50 6.86
CA TYR A 196 -2.41 8.40 6.73
C TYR A 196 -1.36 8.15 7.83
N ALA A 197 -1.83 7.89 9.04
CA ALA A 197 -0.95 7.50 10.15
C ALA A 197 -0.24 6.17 9.87
N ASN A 198 -0.95 5.18 9.31
CA ASN A 198 -0.37 3.91 8.88
C ASN A 198 0.69 4.10 7.79
N TRP A 199 0.38 4.82 6.72
CA TRP A 199 1.35 5.09 5.66
C TRP A 199 2.56 5.86 6.17
N PHE A 200 2.37 6.86 7.03
CA PHE A 200 3.48 7.58 7.65
C PHE A 200 4.36 6.65 8.50
N ALA A 201 3.76 5.80 9.34
CA ALA A 201 4.50 4.85 10.16
C ALA A 201 5.27 3.82 9.31
N LEU A 202 4.69 3.36 8.18
CA LEU A 202 5.40 2.52 7.21
C LEU A 202 6.59 3.25 6.57
N LEU A 203 6.47 4.54 6.27
CA LEU A 203 7.59 5.34 5.74
C LEU A 203 8.72 5.47 6.77
N CYS A 204 8.39 5.67 8.05
CA CYS A 204 9.39 5.64 9.14
C CYS A 204 10.10 4.29 9.22
N TYR A 205 9.33 3.20 9.12
CA TYR A 205 9.86 1.84 9.11
C TYR A 205 10.75 1.56 7.90
N TYR A 206 10.41 2.06 6.70
CA TYR A 206 11.27 1.92 5.53
C TYR A 206 12.57 2.70 5.64
N ILE A 207 12.58 3.87 6.29
CA ILE A 207 13.81 4.61 6.60
C ILE A 207 14.70 3.77 7.54
N LEU A 208 14.11 3.20 8.60
CA LEU A 208 14.79 2.30 9.52
C LEU A 208 15.40 1.09 8.80
N ALA A 209 14.59 0.40 7.98
CA ALA A 209 15.03 -0.78 7.24
C ALA A 209 16.11 -0.46 6.19
N LEU A 210 16.01 0.69 5.52
CA LEU A 210 17.05 1.15 4.58
C LEU A 210 18.35 1.48 5.31
N THR A 211 18.26 2.16 6.44
CA THR A 211 19.42 2.45 7.32
C THR A 211 20.14 1.16 7.70
N SER A 212 19.40 0.16 8.20
CA SER A 212 19.93 -1.15 8.57
C SER A 212 20.55 -1.90 7.39
N SER A 213 19.91 -1.79 6.21
CA SER A 213 20.41 -2.42 4.98
C SER A 213 21.71 -1.78 4.50
N LEU A 214 21.80 -0.44 4.48
CA LEU A 214 23.02 0.28 4.07
C LEU A 214 24.16 0.03 5.06
N MET A 215 23.89 0.07 6.35
CA MET A 215 24.86 -0.26 7.39
C MET A 215 25.39 -1.70 7.24
N SER A 216 24.52 -2.63 6.86
CA SER A 216 24.91 -4.03 6.59
C SER A 216 25.70 -4.18 5.30
N ALA A 217 25.38 -3.40 4.25
CA ALA A 217 26.08 -3.47 2.97
C ALA A 217 27.51 -2.94 3.03
N PHE A 218 27.73 -1.88 3.80
CA PHE A 218 29.01 -1.16 3.88
C PHE A 218 29.70 -1.32 5.26
N TYR A 219 29.56 -2.49 5.88
CA TYR A 219 30.11 -2.80 7.20
C TYR A 219 31.64 -2.61 7.31
N PHE A 220 32.35 -2.64 6.18
CA PHE A 220 33.81 -2.53 6.11
C PHE A 220 34.30 -1.09 5.91
N SER A 221 33.42 -0.16 5.59
CA SER A 221 33.75 1.26 5.35
C SER A 221 32.52 2.14 5.58
N GLY A 222 32.72 3.28 6.19
CA GLY A 222 31.65 4.23 6.45
C GLY A 222 31.51 4.58 7.94
N PRO A 223 30.46 5.33 8.28
CA PRO A 223 30.14 5.69 9.65
C PRO A 223 29.93 4.47 10.55
N THR A 224 30.17 4.63 11.84
CA THR A 224 29.97 3.56 12.82
C THR A 224 28.59 3.61 13.47
N CYS A 225 27.99 4.81 13.55
CA CYS A 225 26.77 5.02 14.28
C CYS A 225 25.52 4.89 13.37
N PHE A 226 24.46 4.28 13.90
CA PHE A 226 23.18 4.06 13.18
C PHE A 226 22.57 5.37 12.65
N TRP A 227 22.55 6.44 13.44
CA TRP A 227 21.96 7.73 13.03
C TRP A 227 22.67 8.36 11.81
N GLU A 228 23.98 8.15 11.65
CA GLU A 228 24.74 8.64 10.49
C GLU A 228 24.32 7.92 9.21
N TRP A 229 24.13 6.60 9.29
CA TRP A 229 23.58 5.81 8.19
C TRP A 229 22.15 6.22 7.87
N GLY A 230 21.37 6.64 8.87
CA GLY A 230 20.03 7.21 8.68
C GLY A 230 20.05 8.48 7.84
N LEU A 231 21.02 9.37 8.02
CA LEU A 231 21.19 10.56 7.17
C LEU A 231 21.52 10.17 5.71
N ILE A 232 22.37 9.16 5.52
CA ILE A 232 22.71 8.64 4.19
C ILE A 232 21.45 8.03 3.54
N ALA A 233 20.67 7.25 4.28
CA ALA A 233 19.41 6.66 3.80
C ALA A 233 18.43 7.75 3.36
N VAL A 234 18.22 8.80 4.16
CA VAL A 234 17.38 9.94 3.80
C VAL A 234 17.91 10.64 2.54
N ALA A 235 19.21 10.92 2.47
CA ALA A 235 19.81 11.54 1.29
C ALA A 235 19.61 10.69 0.02
N CYS A 236 19.70 9.37 0.12
CA CYS A 236 19.39 8.45 -0.97
C CYS A 236 17.91 8.50 -1.38
N LEU A 237 16.99 8.64 -0.43
CA LEU A 237 15.55 8.66 -0.71
C LEU A 237 15.07 9.97 -1.34
N VAL A 238 15.72 11.12 -1.08
CA VAL A 238 15.29 12.44 -1.59
C VAL A 238 15.04 12.44 -3.10
N PRO A 239 15.96 12.01 -3.98
CA PRO A 239 15.74 12.06 -5.43
C PRO A 239 14.59 11.13 -5.87
N PHE A 240 14.46 9.96 -5.26
CA PHE A 240 13.42 8.99 -5.59
C PHE A 240 12.04 9.43 -5.09
N ALA A 241 11.96 10.11 -3.96
CA ALA A 241 10.71 10.69 -3.44
C ALA A 241 10.14 11.81 -4.33
N GLN A 242 10.93 12.36 -5.27
CA GLN A 242 10.45 13.35 -6.24
C GLN A 242 9.68 12.71 -7.42
N LEU A 243 9.70 11.39 -7.58
CA LEU A 243 8.98 10.70 -8.64
C LEU A 243 7.46 10.82 -8.43
N ARG A 244 6.77 11.49 -9.38
CA ARG A 244 5.32 11.76 -9.30
C ARG A 244 4.49 10.85 -10.20
N THR A 245 5.14 10.04 -11.04
CA THR A 245 4.46 9.28 -12.10
C THR A 245 4.36 7.81 -11.79
N PHE A 246 3.14 7.28 -11.88
CA PHE A 246 2.85 5.86 -11.64
C PHE A 246 3.12 4.96 -12.85
N HIS A 247 3.40 5.51 -14.02
CA HIS A 247 3.55 4.69 -15.23
C HIS A 247 4.72 3.68 -15.17
N ALA A 248 5.79 4.05 -14.46
CA ALA A 248 6.94 3.16 -14.24
C ALA A 248 6.74 2.20 -13.06
N MET A 249 5.65 2.33 -12.27
CA MET A 249 5.50 1.64 -10.99
C MET A 249 5.30 0.14 -11.15
N SER A 250 4.56 -0.33 -12.16
CA SER A 250 4.40 -1.78 -12.40
C SER A 250 5.74 -2.46 -12.67
N PHE A 251 6.62 -1.81 -13.43
CA PHE A 251 7.96 -2.35 -13.70
C PHE A 251 8.83 -2.30 -12.44
N LEU A 252 8.80 -1.18 -11.71
CA LEU A 252 9.53 -1.04 -10.45
C LEU A 252 9.04 -2.03 -9.38
N ALA A 253 7.73 -2.26 -9.28
CA ALA A 253 7.16 -3.26 -8.38
C ALA A 253 7.63 -4.68 -8.72
N MET A 254 7.68 -5.04 -10.01
CA MET A 254 8.21 -6.33 -10.45
C MET A 254 9.70 -6.47 -10.11
N LEU A 255 10.51 -5.45 -10.38
CA LEU A 255 11.94 -5.44 -10.04
C LEU A 255 12.15 -5.56 -8.53
N SER A 256 11.35 -4.85 -7.74
CA SER A 256 11.36 -4.88 -6.28
C SER A 256 11.03 -6.29 -5.75
N THR A 257 9.99 -6.93 -6.29
CA THR A 257 9.62 -8.30 -5.92
C THR A 257 10.73 -9.29 -6.26
N LEU A 258 11.34 -9.17 -7.43
CA LEU A 258 12.47 -10.03 -7.81
C LEU A 258 13.68 -9.81 -6.90
N ALA A 259 13.95 -8.57 -6.50
CA ALA A 259 15.06 -8.25 -5.61
C ALA A 259 14.87 -8.89 -4.22
N ILE A 260 13.67 -8.82 -3.63
CA ILE A 260 13.42 -9.45 -2.32
C ILE A 260 13.44 -10.98 -2.41
N ILE A 261 12.91 -11.59 -3.48
CA ILE A 261 13.00 -13.03 -3.70
C ILE A 261 14.46 -13.47 -3.83
N ALA A 262 15.28 -12.75 -4.58
CA ALA A 262 16.70 -13.02 -4.71
C ALA A 262 17.44 -12.87 -3.37
N ALA A 263 17.11 -11.83 -2.58
CA ALA A 263 17.68 -11.65 -1.25
C ALA A 263 17.34 -12.81 -0.32
N VAL A 264 16.07 -13.26 -0.31
CA VAL A 264 15.63 -14.43 0.47
C VAL A 264 16.37 -15.70 0.03
N ALA A 265 16.55 -15.91 -1.25
CA ALA A 265 17.30 -17.06 -1.76
C ALA A 265 18.78 -17.03 -1.31
N ILE A 266 19.40 -15.85 -1.27
CA ILE A 266 20.76 -15.64 -0.77
C ILE A 266 20.83 -15.93 0.74
N ILE A 267 19.86 -15.41 1.53
CA ILE A 267 19.76 -15.69 2.96
C ILE A 267 19.66 -17.20 3.20
N ALA A 268 18.77 -17.87 2.47
CA ALA A 268 18.59 -19.30 2.57
C ALA A 268 19.89 -20.07 2.25
N ALA A 269 20.55 -19.72 1.16
CA ALA A 269 21.82 -20.33 0.78
C ALA A 269 22.91 -20.11 1.84
N ALA A 270 23.00 -18.93 2.44
CA ALA A 270 23.95 -18.61 3.49
C ALA A 270 23.74 -19.48 4.74
N PHE A 271 22.50 -19.66 5.17
CA PHE A 271 22.19 -20.55 6.30
C PHE A 271 22.45 -22.01 5.98
N ILE A 272 22.07 -22.52 4.80
CA ILE A 272 22.29 -23.93 4.39
C ILE A 272 23.80 -24.25 4.30
N THR A 273 24.60 -23.33 3.81
CA THR A 273 26.05 -23.56 3.65
C THR A 273 26.84 -23.39 4.95
N GLY A 274 26.16 -23.04 6.06
CA GLY A 274 26.80 -22.82 7.36
C GLY A 274 27.74 -21.61 7.39
N THR A 275 27.57 -20.66 6.46
CA THR A 275 28.35 -19.41 6.42
C THR A 275 27.91 -18.40 7.49
N THR A 276 27.14 -18.85 8.47
CA THR A 276 26.70 -18.03 9.62
C THR A 276 27.81 -17.95 10.66
N THR A 277 27.99 -16.78 11.28
CA THR A 277 29.18 -16.42 12.06
C THR A 277 29.25 -17.03 13.45
N GLU A 278 28.16 -17.61 13.96
CA GLU A 278 28.05 -17.97 15.38
C GLU A 278 27.52 -19.39 15.59
N THR A 279 27.86 -19.97 16.75
CA THR A 279 27.23 -21.22 17.21
C THR A 279 25.90 -20.85 17.82
N TYR A 280 24.83 -21.06 17.09
CA TYR A 280 23.47 -20.74 17.54
C TYR A 280 22.94 -21.76 18.54
N SER A 281 22.11 -21.29 19.48
CA SER A 281 21.34 -22.16 20.35
C SER A 281 20.39 -23.04 19.51
N PRO A 282 20.21 -24.34 19.84
CA PRO A 282 19.45 -25.26 18.99
C PRO A 282 18.00 -24.83 18.84
N ALA A 283 17.49 -24.96 17.61
CA ALA A 283 16.08 -24.72 17.32
C ALA A 283 15.18 -25.79 17.98
N THR A 284 14.07 -25.37 18.57
CA THR A 284 13.15 -26.24 19.33
C THR A 284 11.76 -26.27 18.73
N LEU A 285 10.98 -27.33 19.02
CA LEU A 285 9.61 -27.48 18.54
C LEU A 285 8.68 -26.42 19.15
N SER A 286 8.92 -26.06 20.42
CA SER A 286 8.15 -25.07 21.16
C SER A 286 9.06 -24.25 22.05
N VAL A 287 8.90 -22.95 22.03
CA VAL A 287 9.61 -22.02 22.91
C VAL A 287 8.59 -21.41 23.86
N PRO A 288 8.72 -21.62 25.18
CA PRO A 288 7.88 -20.90 26.12
C PRO A 288 8.25 -19.42 26.10
N PRO A 289 7.29 -18.49 25.89
CA PRO A 289 7.60 -17.07 25.89
C PRO A 289 8.06 -16.62 27.27
N GLN A 290 9.03 -15.71 27.32
CA GLN A 290 9.55 -15.14 28.58
C GLN A 290 8.46 -14.37 29.33
N SER A 291 7.55 -13.72 28.61
CA SER A 291 6.34 -13.10 29.12
C SER A 291 5.20 -13.23 28.10
N PHE A 292 3.97 -13.02 28.54
CA PHE A 292 2.83 -12.98 27.63
C PHE A 292 2.98 -11.88 26.56
N LEU A 293 3.45 -10.70 26.95
CA LEU A 293 3.65 -9.57 26.04
C LEU A 293 4.74 -9.86 25.00
N SER A 294 5.87 -10.42 25.44
CA SER A 294 6.95 -10.84 24.52
C SER A 294 6.47 -11.89 23.51
N GLY A 295 5.69 -12.88 23.95
CA GLY A 295 5.06 -13.84 23.05
C GLY A 295 4.12 -13.19 22.03
N TYR A 296 3.35 -12.19 22.47
CA TYR A 296 2.42 -11.47 21.59
C TYR A 296 3.15 -10.58 20.57
N THR A 297 4.30 -9.99 20.89
CA THR A 297 5.11 -9.22 19.92
C THR A 297 5.41 -10.04 18.67
N ASN A 298 5.72 -11.32 18.82
CA ASN A 298 5.94 -12.21 17.68
C ASN A 298 4.67 -12.39 16.82
N ILE A 299 3.49 -12.46 17.43
CA ILE A 299 2.21 -12.50 16.70
C ILE A 299 1.97 -11.16 15.97
N ALA A 300 2.27 -10.03 16.60
CA ALA A 300 2.15 -8.70 15.99
C ALA A 300 3.04 -8.56 14.75
N ASN A 301 4.27 -9.10 14.78
CA ASN A 301 5.16 -9.12 13.61
C ASN A 301 4.59 -9.96 12.45
N ILE A 302 3.88 -11.07 12.74
CA ILE A 302 3.16 -11.83 11.71
C ILE A 302 1.99 -10.99 11.14
N ILE A 303 1.22 -10.29 11.98
CA ILE A 303 0.14 -9.39 11.52
C ILE A 303 0.73 -8.33 10.58
N PHE A 304 1.85 -7.71 10.97
CA PHE A 304 2.56 -6.74 10.14
C PHE A 304 2.97 -7.33 8.79
N ALA A 305 3.54 -8.54 8.78
CA ALA A 305 4.02 -9.18 7.56
C ALA A 305 2.92 -9.48 6.54
N PHE A 306 1.66 -9.58 6.98
CA PHE A 306 0.49 -9.82 6.11
C PHE A 306 -0.38 -8.58 5.88
N GLN A 307 0.00 -7.40 6.36
CA GLN A 307 -0.79 -6.19 6.12
C GLN A 307 -0.64 -5.68 4.68
N GLY A 308 -1.72 -5.12 4.12
CA GLY A 308 -1.77 -4.56 2.75
C GLY A 308 -3.19 -4.21 2.34
N GLN A 309 -4.14 -4.43 3.25
CA GLN A 309 -5.57 -4.24 2.98
C GLN A 309 -5.94 -2.78 2.71
N SER A 310 -5.10 -1.83 3.16
CA SER A 310 -5.25 -0.40 2.87
C SER A 310 -5.35 -0.08 1.38
N GLU A 311 -4.67 -0.88 0.54
CA GLU A 311 -4.55 -0.68 -0.91
C GLU A 311 -5.53 -1.53 -1.73
N PHE A 312 -6.26 -2.48 -1.10
CA PHE A 312 -7.09 -3.44 -1.84
C PHE A 312 -8.22 -2.78 -2.65
N TYR A 313 -8.79 -1.68 -2.15
CA TYR A 313 -9.84 -0.97 -2.87
C TYR A 313 -9.33 -0.27 -4.12
N GLU A 314 -8.15 0.33 -4.02
CA GLU A 314 -7.43 0.96 -5.11
C GLU A 314 -7.05 -0.10 -6.16
N MET A 315 -6.48 -1.23 -5.74
CA MET A 315 -6.12 -2.34 -6.63
C MET A 315 -7.35 -2.91 -7.35
N MET A 316 -8.46 -3.12 -6.65
CA MET A 316 -9.72 -3.55 -7.26
C MET A 316 -10.28 -2.51 -8.24
N GLY A 317 -10.07 -1.22 -7.97
CA GLY A 317 -10.48 -0.12 -8.86
C GLY A 317 -9.74 -0.13 -10.21
N GLU A 318 -8.49 -0.58 -10.24
CA GLU A 318 -7.66 -0.68 -11.44
C GLU A 318 -7.83 -2.00 -12.21
N MET A 319 -8.56 -2.98 -11.65
CA MET A 319 -8.77 -4.28 -12.30
C MET A 319 -9.79 -4.18 -13.44
N LYS A 320 -9.47 -4.82 -14.60
CA LYS A 320 -10.43 -5.03 -15.70
C LYS A 320 -11.67 -5.80 -15.24
N ASN A 321 -11.49 -6.73 -14.30
CA ASN A 321 -12.57 -7.50 -13.71
C ASN A 321 -12.37 -7.63 -12.19
N PRO A 322 -12.93 -6.71 -11.38
CA PRO A 322 -12.81 -6.74 -9.91
C PRO A 322 -13.37 -8.01 -9.25
N LYS A 323 -14.29 -8.72 -9.91
CA LYS A 323 -14.83 -10.00 -9.42
C LYS A 323 -13.75 -11.09 -9.30
N LYS A 324 -12.62 -10.94 -10.03
CA LYS A 324 -11.47 -11.86 -9.96
C LYS A 324 -10.46 -11.48 -8.86
N PHE A 325 -10.70 -10.43 -8.07
CA PHE A 325 -9.80 -10.05 -6.98
C PHE A 325 -9.57 -11.17 -5.95
N PRO A 326 -10.59 -11.94 -5.50
CA PRO A 326 -10.35 -13.07 -4.59
C PRO A 326 -9.39 -14.13 -5.16
N LEU A 327 -9.42 -14.35 -6.49
CA LEU A 327 -8.45 -15.24 -7.15
C LEU A 327 -7.04 -14.63 -7.11
N SER A 328 -6.90 -13.35 -7.42
CA SER A 328 -5.61 -12.64 -7.34
C SER A 328 -5.01 -12.71 -5.94
N LEU A 329 -5.84 -12.42 -4.93
CA LEU A 329 -5.44 -12.47 -3.53
C LEU A 329 -5.09 -13.89 -3.10
N GLY A 330 -5.87 -14.91 -3.52
CA GLY A 330 -5.60 -16.32 -3.19
C GLY A 330 -4.26 -16.81 -3.74
N VAL A 331 -3.95 -16.49 -5.00
CA VAL A 331 -2.65 -16.83 -5.60
C VAL A 331 -1.51 -16.13 -4.87
N ALA A 332 -1.64 -14.82 -4.61
CA ALA A 332 -0.63 -14.07 -3.87
C ALA A 332 -0.43 -14.64 -2.46
N GLN A 333 -1.50 -14.97 -1.76
CA GLN A 333 -1.47 -15.50 -0.40
C GLN A 333 -0.76 -16.86 -0.31
N ILE A 334 -1.02 -17.77 -1.27
CA ILE A 334 -0.34 -19.07 -1.33
C ILE A 334 1.18 -18.89 -1.50
N VAL A 335 1.58 -18.02 -2.45
CA VAL A 335 3.01 -17.75 -2.68
C VAL A 335 3.65 -17.13 -1.43
N MET A 336 2.99 -16.16 -0.81
CA MET A 336 3.49 -15.51 0.41
C MET A 336 3.65 -16.50 1.57
N VAL A 337 2.66 -17.36 1.81
CA VAL A 337 2.74 -18.38 2.88
C VAL A 337 3.93 -19.32 2.66
N VAL A 338 4.11 -19.80 1.43
CA VAL A 338 5.24 -20.67 1.08
C VAL A 338 6.57 -19.96 1.34
N MET A 339 6.71 -18.71 0.86
CA MET A 339 7.94 -17.92 1.05
C MET A 339 8.19 -17.60 2.52
N TYR A 340 7.15 -17.23 3.28
CA TYR A 340 7.25 -16.90 4.69
C TYR A 340 7.62 -18.11 5.55
N LEU A 341 6.94 -19.24 5.35
CA LEU A 341 7.28 -20.49 6.03
C LEU A 341 8.69 -20.98 5.66
N PHE A 342 9.01 -20.97 4.37
CA PHE A 342 10.33 -21.37 3.90
C PHE A 342 11.43 -20.55 4.57
N THR A 343 11.31 -19.22 4.55
CA THR A 343 12.31 -18.32 5.13
C THR A 343 12.41 -18.47 6.65
N ALA A 344 11.25 -18.46 7.33
CA ALA A 344 11.21 -18.52 8.78
C ALA A 344 11.72 -19.87 9.32
N VAL A 345 11.23 -20.97 8.77
CA VAL A 345 11.61 -22.33 9.20
C VAL A 345 13.09 -22.59 8.91
N LEU A 346 13.56 -22.23 7.70
CA LEU A 346 14.93 -22.49 7.29
C LEU A 346 15.92 -21.68 8.12
N ALA A 347 15.69 -20.36 8.24
CA ALA A 347 16.60 -19.50 9.01
C ALA A 347 16.59 -19.85 10.51
N TYR A 348 15.43 -20.23 11.05
CA TYR A 348 15.35 -20.71 12.44
C TYR A 348 16.04 -22.08 12.60
N HIS A 349 15.92 -22.99 11.62
CA HIS A 349 16.55 -24.31 11.70
C HIS A 349 18.08 -24.23 11.80
N PHE A 350 18.69 -23.41 10.96
CA PHE A 350 20.14 -23.26 10.91
C PHE A 350 20.69 -22.17 11.85
N GLY A 351 19.91 -21.11 12.12
CA GLY A 351 20.29 -19.99 12.97
C GLY A 351 19.87 -20.13 14.44
N GLY A 352 18.95 -21.06 14.75
CA GLY A 352 18.51 -21.33 16.13
C GLY A 352 17.77 -20.17 16.80
N ALA A 353 17.85 -20.13 18.13
CA ALA A 353 17.12 -19.17 18.96
C ALA A 353 17.67 -17.73 18.88
N ASP A 354 18.91 -17.57 18.42
CA ASP A 354 19.62 -16.28 18.46
C ASP A 354 19.50 -15.49 17.14
N VAL A 355 18.58 -15.87 16.24
CA VAL A 355 18.35 -15.16 14.98
C VAL A 355 17.83 -13.74 15.25
N ASN A 356 18.54 -12.75 14.70
CA ASN A 356 18.24 -11.33 14.89
C ASN A 356 16.89 -10.92 14.28
N GLY A 357 16.23 -9.91 14.87
CA GLY A 357 14.98 -9.33 14.39
C GLY A 357 15.05 -8.80 12.96
N PHE A 358 16.21 -8.40 12.51
CA PHE A 358 16.52 -8.14 11.12
C PHE A 358 17.49 -9.22 10.63
N VAL A 359 16.99 -10.26 9.99
CA VAL A 359 17.74 -11.50 9.67
C VAL A 359 19.07 -11.26 8.98
N LEU A 360 19.25 -10.12 8.31
CA LEU A 360 20.49 -9.77 7.65
C LEU A 360 21.67 -9.62 8.64
N TYR A 361 21.40 -9.24 9.89
CA TYR A 361 22.43 -9.16 10.93
C TYR A 361 22.91 -10.53 11.42
N SER A 362 22.12 -11.58 11.19
CA SER A 362 22.54 -12.96 11.45
C SER A 362 23.45 -13.55 10.37
N LEU A 363 23.69 -12.84 9.26
CA LEU A 363 24.62 -13.28 8.21
C LEU A 363 26.06 -12.85 8.52
N PRO A 364 27.07 -13.65 8.11
CA PRO A 364 28.46 -13.26 8.26
C PRO A 364 28.78 -12.00 7.46
N THR A 365 29.73 -11.21 7.97
CA THR A 365 30.21 -9.98 7.32
C THR A 365 31.09 -10.30 6.11
N ASN A 366 30.45 -10.62 4.98
CA ASN A 366 31.10 -11.00 3.73
C ASN A 366 30.40 -10.38 2.51
N ARG A 367 30.91 -10.62 1.31
CA ARG A 367 30.34 -10.13 0.05
C ARG A 367 28.89 -10.58 -0.17
N LEU A 368 28.52 -11.73 0.34
CA LEU A 368 27.16 -12.26 0.22
C LEU A 368 26.17 -11.39 0.98
N ARG A 369 26.51 -10.99 2.23
CA ARG A 369 25.72 -10.05 3.02
C ARG A 369 25.60 -8.69 2.31
N THR A 370 26.69 -8.19 1.71
CA THR A 370 26.66 -6.93 0.93
C THR A 370 25.68 -7.00 -0.23
N VAL A 371 25.73 -8.07 -1.06
CA VAL A 371 24.81 -8.25 -2.19
C VAL A 371 23.37 -8.35 -1.71
N CYS A 372 23.12 -9.14 -0.68
CA CYS A 372 21.81 -9.31 -0.08
C CYS A 372 21.25 -7.97 0.43
N ALA A 373 22.07 -7.22 1.18
CA ALA A 373 21.72 -5.92 1.72
C ALA A 373 21.38 -4.88 0.64
N LEU A 374 22.12 -4.87 -0.47
CA LEU A 374 21.82 -3.99 -1.61
C LEU A 374 20.53 -4.37 -2.33
N LEU A 375 20.23 -5.65 -2.48
CA LEU A 375 18.95 -6.11 -3.05
C LEU A 375 17.76 -5.68 -2.16
N ILE A 376 17.91 -5.82 -0.85
CA ILE A 376 16.91 -5.36 0.12
C ILE A 376 16.78 -3.84 0.07
N ALA A 377 17.88 -3.10 -0.02
CA ALA A 377 17.86 -1.63 -0.15
C ALA A 377 17.10 -1.18 -1.41
N ILE A 378 17.32 -1.83 -2.57
CA ILE A 378 16.57 -1.55 -3.80
C ILE A 378 15.07 -1.80 -3.58
N HIS A 379 14.70 -2.93 -2.97
CA HIS A 379 13.31 -3.22 -2.64
C HIS A 379 12.69 -2.13 -1.76
N ILE A 380 13.38 -1.73 -0.69
CA ILE A 380 12.87 -0.73 0.26
C ILE A 380 12.69 0.64 -0.40
N VAL A 381 13.61 1.08 -1.25
CA VAL A 381 13.49 2.34 -1.99
C VAL A 381 12.22 2.34 -2.85
N VAL A 382 11.94 1.25 -3.55
CA VAL A 382 10.72 1.12 -4.35
C VAL A 382 9.47 1.10 -3.48
N ALA A 383 9.47 0.33 -2.39
CA ALA A 383 8.35 0.29 -1.44
C ALA A 383 8.08 1.68 -0.84
N TYR A 384 9.13 2.41 -0.45
CA TYR A 384 9.01 3.79 0.05
C TYR A 384 8.32 4.73 -0.95
N ILE A 385 8.68 4.63 -2.23
CA ILE A 385 8.07 5.46 -3.28
C ILE A 385 6.58 5.13 -3.42
N ILE A 386 6.23 3.84 -3.49
CA ILE A 386 4.84 3.39 -3.71
C ILE A 386 3.94 3.83 -2.55
N THR A 387 4.31 3.48 -1.32
CA THR A 387 3.55 3.80 -0.10
C THR A 387 3.55 5.29 0.21
N GLY A 388 4.62 6.03 -0.16
CA GLY A 388 4.75 7.45 0.11
C GLY A 388 3.90 8.35 -0.78
N GLN A 389 3.54 7.91 -1.98
CA GLN A 389 2.82 8.76 -2.94
C GLN A 389 1.44 9.21 -2.45
N PRO A 390 0.55 8.35 -1.91
CA PRO A 390 -0.76 8.79 -1.44
C PRO A 390 -0.65 9.82 -0.31
N LEU A 391 0.27 9.62 0.62
CA LEU A 391 0.49 10.54 1.74
C LEU A 391 1.03 11.88 1.26
N THR A 392 2.09 11.87 0.44
CA THR A 392 2.70 13.06 -0.14
C THR A 392 1.69 13.86 -0.96
N TYR A 393 0.88 13.18 -1.78
CA TYR A 393 -0.19 13.81 -2.55
C TYR A 393 -1.17 14.56 -1.65
N LYS A 394 -1.65 13.91 -0.59
CA LYS A 394 -2.63 14.51 0.34
C LYS A 394 -2.05 15.67 1.12
N LEU A 395 -0.81 15.56 1.54
CA LEU A 395 -0.13 16.61 2.26
C LEU A 395 0.17 17.82 1.36
N HIS A 396 0.63 17.59 0.12
CA HIS A 396 0.78 18.64 -0.89
C HIS A 396 -0.57 19.32 -1.17
N GLN A 397 -1.65 18.55 -1.31
CA GLN A 397 -3.01 19.09 -1.49
C GLN A 397 -3.44 19.98 -0.32
N ALA A 398 -3.11 19.60 0.91
CA ALA A 398 -3.42 20.38 2.10
C ALA A 398 -2.60 21.68 2.19
N MET A 399 -1.30 21.62 1.83
CA MET A 399 -0.39 22.77 1.89
C MET A 399 -0.63 23.77 0.75
N SER A 400 -0.83 23.29 -0.47
CA SER A 400 -1.00 24.16 -1.65
C SER A 400 -1.83 23.49 -2.74
N PRO A 401 -3.18 23.53 -2.64
CA PRO A 401 -4.07 22.90 -3.62
C PRO A 401 -3.85 23.39 -5.05
N ARG A 402 -3.49 24.67 -5.22
CA ARG A 402 -3.31 25.31 -6.53
C ARG A 402 -2.06 24.82 -7.28
N THR A 403 -1.05 24.31 -6.58
CA THR A 403 0.20 23.85 -7.18
C THR A 403 0.23 22.35 -7.46
N LEU A 404 -0.76 21.61 -6.97
CA LEU A 404 -0.82 20.16 -7.04
C LEU A 404 -0.73 19.62 -8.48
N HIS A 405 -1.43 20.26 -9.41
CA HIS A 405 -1.49 19.91 -10.84
C HIS A 405 -0.67 20.83 -11.74
N ALA A 406 -0.05 21.86 -11.16
CA ALA A 406 0.74 22.79 -11.94
C ALA A 406 2.11 22.18 -12.33
N SER A 407 2.53 22.42 -13.56
CA SER A 407 3.90 22.18 -14.02
C SER A 407 4.71 23.44 -13.77
N GLY A 408 5.77 23.36 -12.97
CA GLY A 408 6.66 24.50 -12.74
C GLY A 408 7.43 24.44 -11.42
N ALA A 409 8.41 25.34 -11.27
CA ALA A 409 9.32 25.39 -10.13
C ALA A 409 8.59 25.49 -8.77
N LYS A 410 7.51 26.28 -8.71
CA LYS A 410 6.71 26.42 -7.48
C LYS A 410 6.08 25.10 -7.03
N SER A 411 5.51 24.34 -7.98
CA SER A 411 4.97 23.00 -7.70
C SER A 411 6.05 22.02 -7.27
N ALA A 412 7.22 22.07 -7.93
CA ALA A 412 8.36 21.24 -7.57
C ALA A 412 8.88 21.55 -6.16
N LEU A 413 8.97 22.84 -5.79
CA LEU A 413 9.41 23.27 -4.46
C LEU A 413 8.43 22.85 -3.36
N VAL A 414 7.12 22.99 -3.58
CA VAL A 414 6.11 22.53 -2.60
C VAL A 414 6.18 21.02 -2.43
N HIS A 415 6.33 20.27 -3.52
CA HIS A 415 6.46 18.82 -3.46
C HIS A 415 7.75 18.40 -2.73
N LEU A 416 8.88 19.03 -3.05
CA LEU A 416 10.15 18.81 -2.36
C LEU A 416 10.02 19.13 -0.86
N GLY A 417 9.41 20.26 -0.49
CA GLY A 417 9.18 20.61 0.91
C GLY A 417 8.32 19.59 1.64
N THR A 418 7.27 19.08 0.98
CA THR A 418 6.39 18.04 1.52
C THR A 418 7.14 16.72 1.74
N THR A 419 7.91 16.27 0.76
CA THR A 419 8.70 15.04 0.87
C THR A 419 9.82 15.14 1.89
N LEU A 420 10.51 16.28 1.94
CA LEU A 420 11.54 16.53 2.97
C LEU A 420 10.95 16.55 4.37
N MET A 421 9.78 17.13 4.57
CA MET A 421 9.11 17.12 5.87
C MET A 421 8.82 15.67 6.32
N ILE A 422 8.28 14.83 5.43
CA ILE A 422 8.01 13.42 5.72
C ILE A 422 9.33 12.69 6.05
N LEU A 423 10.38 12.91 5.26
CA LEU A 423 11.68 12.27 5.44
C LEU A 423 12.35 12.67 6.76
N ILE A 424 12.35 13.98 7.10
CA ILE A 424 12.97 14.48 8.35
C ILE A 424 12.22 13.94 9.57
N VAL A 425 10.89 14.02 9.59
CA VAL A 425 10.12 13.49 10.72
C VAL A 425 10.26 11.98 10.80
N GLY A 426 10.24 11.28 9.67
CA GLY A 426 10.47 9.84 9.60
C GLY A 426 11.86 9.42 10.09
N TYR A 427 12.88 10.19 9.74
CA TYR A 427 14.24 9.98 10.25
C TYR A 427 14.32 10.11 11.78
N VAL A 428 13.68 11.14 12.34
CA VAL A 428 13.63 11.32 13.80
C VAL A 428 12.96 10.12 14.46
N VAL A 429 11.79 9.69 13.93
CA VAL A 429 11.06 8.53 14.48
C VAL A 429 11.89 7.25 14.37
N ALA A 430 12.54 7.01 13.23
CA ALA A 430 13.40 5.83 13.03
C ALA A 430 14.61 5.78 13.99
N ASN A 431 15.12 6.93 14.42
CA ASN A 431 16.20 6.99 15.42
C ASN A 431 15.70 6.96 16.87
N VAL A 432 14.43 7.31 17.10
CA VAL A 432 13.79 7.16 18.42
C VAL A 432 13.45 5.68 18.68
N ILE A 433 13.06 4.93 17.64
CA ILE A 433 12.75 3.50 17.73
C ILE A 433 13.62 2.75 16.71
N PRO A 434 14.94 2.56 16.98
CA PRO A 434 15.86 1.96 16.02
C PRO A 434 15.78 0.43 15.96
N PHE A 435 14.74 -0.17 16.56
CA PHE A 435 14.55 -1.61 16.66
C PHE A 435 13.53 -2.09 15.63
N PHE A 436 13.97 -2.94 14.73
CA PHE A 436 13.21 -3.38 13.57
C PHE A 436 11.89 -4.08 13.95
N SER A 437 11.95 -5.06 14.86
CA SER A 437 10.76 -5.82 15.31
C SER A 437 9.80 -4.97 16.14
N ASP A 438 10.29 -4.05 16.96
CA ASP A 438 9.45 -3.21 17.82
C ASP A 438 8.68 -2.17 16.98
N MET A 439 9.32 -1.61 15.94
CA MET A 439 8.64 -0.73 14.99
C MET A 439 7.53 -1.46 14.24
N GLN A 440 7.73 -2.72 13.86
CA GLN A 440 6.68 -3.56 13.28
C GLN A 440 5.53 -3.78 14.26
N GLY A 441 5.85 -4.10 15.50
CA GLY A 441 4.87 -4.33 16.57
C GLY A 441 3.95 -3.14 16.81
N ILE A 442 4.51 -1.91 16.86
CA ILE A 442 3.69 -0.71 17.08
C ILE A 442 2.80 -0.38 15.88
N ILE A 443 3.28 -0.58 14.65
CA ILE A 443 2.47 -0.39 13.44
C ILE A 443 1.35 -1.43 13.40
N ALA A 444 1.65 -2.70 13.73
CA ALA A 444 0.66 -3.77 13.78
C ALA A 444 -0.45 -3.47 14.79
N ALA A 445 -0.09 -2.97 15.97
CA ALA A 445 -1.05 -2.66 17.02
C ALA A 445 -1.93 -1.44 16.70
N LEU A 446 -1.31 -0.32 16.34
CA LEU A 446 -2.01 0.96 16.19
C LEU A 446 -2.89 1.05 14.95
N ALA A 447 -2.41 0.56 13.82
CA ALA A 447 -3.07 0.77 12.54
C ALA A 447 -3.45 -0.52 11.83
N ALA A 448 -2.53 -1.49 11.72
CA ALA A 448 -2.79 -2.71 10.97
C ALA A 448 -3.91 -3.54 11.60
N SER A 449 -4.00 -3.61 12.93
CA SER A 449 -5.11 -4.31 13.61
C SER A 449 -6.49 -3.80 13.17
N ALA A 450 -6.67 -2.50 13.02
CA ALA A 450 -7.92 -1.91 12.52
C ALA A 450 -8.10 -2.13 11.01
N ILE A 451 -7.06 -1.87 10.21
CA ILE A 451 -7.11 -1.94 8.75
C ILE A 451 -7.32 -3.39 8.27
N VAL A 452 -6.67 -4.34 8.92
CA VAL A 452 -6.73 -5.76 8.56
C VAL A 452 -8.00 -6.42 9.08
N PHE A 453 -8.43 -6.16 10.32
CA PHE A 453 -9.49 -6.92 10.97
C PHE A 453 -10.79 -6.13 11.12
N PHE A 454 -10.73 -4.91 11.69
CA PHE A 454 -11.94 -4.15 11.99
C PHE A 454 -12.67 -3.69 10.73
N TYR A 455 -12.01 -2.93 9.85
CA TYR A 455 -12.69 -2.31 8.71
C TYR A 455 -13.31 -3.32 7.75
N PRO A 456 -12.64 -4.39 7.29
CA PRO A 456 -13.26 -5.33 6.36
C PRO A 456 -14.50 -5.99 6.93
N SER A 457 -14.43 -6.46 8.18
CA SER A 457 -15.54 -7.07 8.89
C SER A 457 -16.69 -6.09 9.12
N TYR A 458 -16.38 -4.87 9.58
CA TYR A 458 -17.36 -3.81 9.82
C TYR A 458 -18.03 -3.34 8.54
N PHE A 459 -17.27 -3.11 7.49
CA PHE A 459 -17.79 -2.67 6.20
C PHE A 459 -18.74 -3.71 5.59
N PHE A 460 -18.36 -4.98 5.62
CA PHE A 460 -19.24 -6.04 5.12
C PHE A 460 -20.52 -6.16 5.95
N MET A 461 -20.40 -6.20 7.27
CA MET A 461 -21.58 -6.29 8.16
C MET A 461 -22.53 -5.11 7.95
N SER A 462 -21.99 -3.88 7.94
CA SER A 462 -22.78 -2.67 7.79
C SER A 462 -23.44 -2.58 6.42
N SER A 463 -22.72 -2.96 5.35
CA SER A 463 -23.26 -2.99 3.98
C SER A 463 -24.40 -4.01 3.85
N ALA A 464 -24.20 -5.24 4.35
CA ALA A 464 -25.21 -6.29 4.27
C ALA A 464 -26.45 -5.95 5.12
N LYS A 465 -26.28 -5.32 6.29
CA LYS A 465 -27.43 -4.86 7.11
C LYS A 465 -28.22 -3.77 6.41
N ARG A 466 -27.55 -2.78 5.80
CA ARG A 466 -28.22 -1.70 5.07
C ARG A 466 -28.97 -2.18 3.83
N ALA A 467 -28.42 -3.17 3.13
CA ALA A 467 -29.06 -3.79 1.97
C ALA A 467 -30.20 -4.77 2.34
N GLY A 468 -30.44 -5.02 3.63
CA GLY A 468 -31.40 -6.04 4.06
C GLY A 468 -30.92 -7.49 3.87
N ASP A 469 -29.72 -7.69 3.36
CA ASP A 469 -29.15 -9.00 3.00
C ASP A 469 -28.59 -9.78 4.20
N TRP A 470 -28.49 -9.13 5.37
CA TRP A 470 -27.84 -9.73 6.53
C TRP A 470 -28.44 -11.06 6.97
N ALA A 471 -29.76 -11.23 6.83
CA ALA A 471 -30.42 -12.48 7.15
C ALA A 471 -29.90 -13.66 6.30
N GLY A 472 -29.62 -13.42 5.02
CA GLY A 472 -29.12 -14.40 4.05
C GLY A 472 -27.61 -14.68 4.13
N VAL A 473 -26.83 -13.93 4.96
CA VAL A 473 -25.39 -14.20 5.14
C VAL A 473 -25.22 -15.52 5.88
N PRO A 474 -24.31 -16.43 5.44
CA PRO A 474 -24.03 -17.70 6.09
C PRO A 474 -23.65 -17.54 7.56
N ILE A 475 -24.11 -18.47 8.40
CA ILE A 475 -23.89 -18.37 9.86
C ILE A 475 -22.41 -18.37 10.24
N TYR A 476 -21.57 -19.12 9.54
CA TYR A 476 -20.13 -19.15 9.80
C TYR A 476 -19.45 -17.79 9.52
N GLU A 477 -19.91 -17.05 8.48
CA GLU A 477 -19.42 -15.70 8.22
C GLU A 477 -19.83 -14.74 9.34
N LYS A 478 -21.08 -14.83 9.81
CA LYS A 478 -21.56 -14.01 10.94
C LYS A 478 -20.76 -14.28 12.21
N ILE A 479 -20.54 -15.55 12.55
CA ILE A 479 -19.74 -15.95 13.71
C ILE A 479 -18.32 -15.39 13.59
N TYR A 480 -17.68 -15.56 12.43
CA TYR A 480 -16.35 -15.04 12.20
C TYR A 480 -16.30 -13.51 12.33
N ILE A 481 -17.22 -12.79 11.71
CA ILE A 481 -17.27 -11.32 11.76
C ILE A 481 -17.44 -10.82 13.20
N TYR A 482 -18.38 -11.39 13.96
CA TYR A 482 -18.56 -11.01 15.35
C TYR A 482 -17.36 -11.38 16.21
N PHE A 483 -16.76 -12.55 16.01
CA PHE A 483 -15.52 -12.94 16.70
C PHE A 483 -14.39 -11.95 16.42
N VAL A 484 -14.22 -11.54 15.17
CA VAL A 484 -13.18 -10.56 14.80
C VAL A 484 -13.46 -9.19 15.43
N LEU A 485 -14.70 -8.68 15.35
CA LEU A 485 -15.03 -7.33 15.84
C LEU A 485 -15.03 -7.23 17.37
N VAL A 486 -15.44 -8.28 18.06
CA VAL A 486 -15.62 -8.26 19.54
C VAL A 486 -14.36 -8.77 20.25
N PHE A 487 -13.62 -9.69 19.66
CA PHE A 487 -12.48 -10.32 20.31
C PHE A 487 -11.15 -10.01 19.62
N VAL A 488 -10.99 -10.39 18.34
CA VAL A 488 -9.67 -10.31 17.67
C VAL A 488 -9.17 -8.88 17.57
N PHE A 489 -9.98 -7.95 17.06
CA PHE A 489 -9.56 -6.56 16.90
C PHE A 489 -9.26 -5.86 18.24
N PRO A 490 -10.14 -5.86 19.26
CA PRO A 490 -9.83 -5.24 20.54
C PRO A 490 -8.63 -5.87 21.24
N PHE A 491 -8.45 -7.19 21.11
CA PHE A 491 -7.30 -7.91 21.64
C PHE A 491 -6.01 -7.48 20.92
N CYS A 492 -6.00 -7.51 19.58
CA CYS A 492 -4.82 -7.11 18.80
C CYS A 492 -4.45 -5.64 19.00
N PHE A 493 -5.43 -4.75 19.15
CA PHE A 493 -5.20 -3.34 19.44
C PHE A 493 -4.68 -3.13 20.87
N GLY A 494 -5.40 -3.63 21.89
CA GLY A 494 -5.09 -3.34 23.28
C GLY A 494 -3.85 -4.06 23.78
N VAL A 495 -3.81 -5.38 23.63
CA VAL A 495 -2.65 -6.19 24.03
C VAL A 495 -1.44 -5.89 23.13
N GLY A 496 -1.69 -5.66 21.83
CA GLY A 496 -0.65 -5.29 20.88
C GLY A 496 0.06 -4.00 21.24
N LEU A 497 -0.70 -2.97 21.63
CA LEU A 497 -0.14 -1.71 22.06
C LEU A 497 0.69 -1.85 23.35
N ALA A 498 0.18 -2.61 24.32
CA ALA A 498 0.92 -2.90 25.55
C ALA A 498 2.23 -3.65 25.25
N ALA A 499 2.18 -4.68 24.40
CA ALA A 499 3.35 -5.47 24.00
C ALA A 499 4.37 -4.64 23.22
N ALA A 500 3.92 -3.76 22.32
CA ALA A 500 4.82 -2.89 21.56
C ALA A 500 5.53 -1.87 22.47
N ILE A 501 4.82 -1.29 23.46
CA ILE A 501 5.42 -0.37 24.42
C ILE A 501 6.44 -1.11 25.29
N ASP A 502 6.09 -2.28 25.82
CA ASP A 502 6.98 -3.12 26.64
C ASP A 502 8.25 -3.51 25.86
N GLY A 503 8.11 -3.92 24.60
CA GLY A 503 9.22 -4.23 23.69
C GLY A 503 10.16 -3.04 23.52
N ILE A 504 9.63 -1.86 23.18
CA ILE A 504 10.43 -0.63 23.00
C ILE A 504 11.18 -0.25 24.29
N VAL A 505 10.50 -0.28 25.44
CA VAL A 505 11.11 0.04 26.73
C VAL A 505 12.23 -0.95 27.07
N THR A 506 12.02 -2.24 26.82
CA THR A 506 13.01 -3.29 27.05
C THR A 506 14.22 -3.12 26.12
N SER A 507 13.98 -2.88 24.83
CA SER A 507 15.02 -2.66 23.83
C SER A 507 15.86 -1.41 24.15
N TRP A 508 15.23 -0.32 24.60
CA TRP A 508 15.97 0.88 25.04
C TRP A 508 16.84 0.65 26.26
N SER A 509 16.39 -0.17 27.21
CA SER A 509 17.18 -0.49 28.40
C SER A 509 18.50 -1.21 28.05
N GLY A 510 18.53 -1.93 26.93
CA GLY A 510 19.71 -2.64 26.42
C GLY A 510 20.62 -1.80 25.51
N ALA A 511 20.04 -0.92 24.68
CA ALA A 511 20.77 -0.22 23.61
C ALA A 511 21.12 1.25 23.93
N GLY A 512 20.60 1.83 25.02
CA GLY A 512 20.86 3.22 25.41
C GLY A 512 19.80 4.20 24.88
N GLN A 513 20.15 5.50 24.92
CA GLN A 513 19.21 6.59 24.59
C GLN A 513 19.03 6.76 23.07
N PRO A 514 17.89 7.35 22.64
CA PRO A 514 17.70 7.75 21.25
C PRO A 514 18.88 8.58 20.72
N PHE A 515 19.28 8.35 19.48
CA PHE A 515 20.46 8.96 18.85
C PHE A 515 21.80 8.61 19.50
N ALA A 516 21.88 7.66 20.43
CA ALA A 516 23.14 7.10 20.85
C ALA A 516 23.86 6.44 19.66
N CYS A 517 25.18 6.30 19.76
CA CYS A 517 25.93 5.58 18.75
C CYS A 517 25.70 4.07 18.90
N ILE A 518 24.62 3.57 18.30
CA ILE A 518 24.30 2.15 18.25
C ILE A 518 25.03 1.55 17.05
N VAL A 519 25.88 0.56 17.31
CA VAL A 519 26.61 -0.19 16.27
C VAL A 519 25.84 -1.45 15.86
N SER A 520 26.14 -1.99 14.69
CA SER A 520 25.42 -3.15 14.13
C SER A 520 25.39 -4.40 15.02
N SER A 521 26.31 -4.52 15.96
CA SER A 521 26.33 -5.62 16.94
C SER A 521 25.34 -5.45 18.10
N GLN A 522 24.73 -4.27 18.23
CA GLN A 522 23.78 -3.93 19.30
C GLN A 522 22.32 -3.87 18.79
N LEU A 523 22.10 -3.94 17.47
CA LEU A 523 20.81 -3.99 16.80
C LEU A 523 20.41 -5.43 16.49
#